data_b8a9cf1c210748babb22989220b74029
#
_entry.id   b8a9cf1c210748babb22989220b74029
#
_cell.length_a   1.000
_cell.length_b   1.000
_cell.length_c   1.000
_cell.angle_alpha   90.00
_cell.angle_beta   90.00
_cell.angle_gamma   90.00
#
_symmetry.space_group_name_H-M   'P 1'
#
loop_
_entity.id
_entity.type
_entity.pdbx_description
1 polymer ?
#
loop_
_entity_poly.entity_id
_entity_poly.type
_entity_poly.pdbx_seq_one_letter_code
_entity_poly.pdbx_strand_id
1 'polypeptide(L)'
;MTPDARHAKDKLALTPELREAIREIAGTEHLLVAMDFDGTMAPIVGHADDARPLPRSAAAFAGLAVLPRTTTALISGRALASLRAVASPPVNTLLIGSHGAEAWLGPGSTGLTLEPEQKALLAEVRAVLEDIVKEAPGTMLEDKPAGVVLHTRLAPDDVADDAVAAARSVLQERKGVFLKDGKRVLETSVVNASKGEGVTFLRQITGATGVLFAGDDTTDEDALARLEPGDVGVKVGLDFTQAQYRVEAPVHVAELLEVLLQQRSIAVAEETPGTADE
;
A
#
# COMPACT_ATOMS: atom_id res chain seq x y z
N MET A 1 -34.64 14.87 -24.62
CA MET A 1 -34.79 14.12 -23.36
C MET A 1 -33.37 13.85 -22.84
N THR A 2 -32.93 14.62 -21.87
CA THR A 2 -31.65 14.46 -21.21
C THR A 2 -31.71 13.26 -20.24
N PRO A 3 -30.75 12.34 -20.23
CA PRO A 3 -30.74 11.25 -19.26
C PRO A 3 -30.61 11.80 -17.85
N ASP A 4 -31.43 11.25 -16.99
CA ASP A 4 -31.72 11.65 -15.63
C ASP A 4 -30.43 11.66 -14.75
N ALA A 5 -30.09 12.86 -14.27
CA ALA A 5 -28.96 13.08 -13.35
C ALA A 5 -29.10 12.34 -11.99
N ARG A 6 -30.24 11.68 -11.73
CA ARG A 6 -30.48 10.87 -10.54
C ARG A 6 -29.81 9.51 -10.61
N HIS A 7 -29.62 8.91 -11.81
CA HIS A 7 -28.95 7.63 -11.98
C HIS A 7 -27.43 7.70 -11.83
N ALA A 8 -26.83 8.89 -11.88
CA ALA A 8 -25.38 9.05 -11.67
C ALA A 8 -24.97 9.12 -10.19
N LYS A 9 -25.92 9.44 -9.28
CA LYS A 9 -25.65 9.50 -7.84
C LYS A 9 -25.69 8.12 -7.14
N ASP A 10 -26.48 7.17 -7.66
CA ASP A 10 -26.63 5.84 -7.05
C ASP A 10 -25.49 4.86 -7.38
N LYS A 11 -24.62 5.17 -8.37
CA LYS A 11 -23.47 4.34 -8.73
C LYS A 11 -22.23 4.54 -7.86
N LEU A 12 -22.26 5.52 -6.97
CA LEU A 12 -21.10 5.95 -6.19
C LEU A 12 -21.14 5.52 -4.70
N ALA A 13 -22.22 4.90 -4.25
CA ALA A 13 -22.36 4.50 -2.86
C ALA A 13 -21.69 3.16 -2.58
N LEU A 14 -21.05 3.05 -1.40
CA LEU A 14 -20.59 1.76 -0.86
C LEU A 14 -21.77 0.78 -0.80
N THR A 15 -21.53 -0.48 -1.18
CA THR A 15 -22.60 -1.48 -1.13
C THR A 15 -23.12 -1.68 0.31
N PRO A 16 -24.37 -2.11 0.50
CA PRO A 16 -24.92 -2.38 1.83
C PRO A 16 -24.07 -3.39 2.62
N GLU A 17 -23.54 -4.41 1.94
CA GLU A 17 -22.69 -5.45 2.53
C GLU A 17 -21.38 -4.87 3.04
N LEU A 18 -20.73 -3.99 2.27
CA LEU A 18 -19.50 -3.32 2.70
C LEU A 18 -19.77 -2.36 3.87
N ARG A 19 -20.90 -1.64 3.85
CA ARG A 19 -21.30 -0.77 4.99
C ARG A 19 -21.52 -1.57 6.27
N GLU A 20 -22.11 -2.76 6.15
CA GLU A 20 -22.29 -3.67 7.28
C GLU A 20 -20.94 -4.16 7.81
N ALA A 21 -20.06 -4.64 6.93
CA ALA A 21 -18.72 -5.09 7.31
C ALA A 21 -17.88 -3.96 7.97
N ILE A 22 -18.01 -2.72 7.49
CA ILE A 22 -17.38 -1.56 8.12
C ILE A 22 -17.93 -1.34 9.54
N ARG A 23 -19.23 -1.50 9.75
CA ARG A 23 -19.84 -1.36 11.07
C ARG A 23 -19.35 -2.44 12.02
N GLU A 24 -19.29 -3.69 11.56
CA GLU A 24 -18.81 -4.82 12.36
C GLU A 24 -17.34 -4.65 12.76
N ILE A 25 -16.47 -4.36 11.78
CA ILE A 25 -15.04 -4.21 12.07
C ILE A 25 -14.74 -2.97 12.92
N ALA A 26 -15.57 -1.93 12.83
CA ALA A 26 -15.46 -0.75 13.68
C ALA A 26 -15.64 -1.06 15.17
N GLY A 27 -16.33 -2.15 15.52
CA GLY A 27 -16.52 -2.63 16.89
C GLY A 27 -15.39 -3.51 17.43
N THR A 28 -14.36 -3.82 16.64
CA THR A 28 -13.26 -4.68 17.10
C THR A 28 -12.45 -4.02 18.21
N GLU A 29 -11.85 -4.80 19.12
CA GLU A 29 -11.09 -4.29 20.25
C GLU A 29 -9.91 -3.41 19.81
N HIS A 30 -9.06 -3.92 18.91
CA HIS A 30 -7.95 -3.17 18.31
C HIS A 30 -8.06 -3.18 16.81
N LEU A 31 -8.33 -2.03 16.21
CA LEU A 31 -8.49 -1.87 14.77
C LEU A 31 -7.19 -1.39 14.09
N LEU A 32 -6.72 -2.14 13.09
CA LEU A 32 -5.68 -1.69 12.16
C LEU A 32 -6.33 -1.25 10.84
N VAL A 33 -6.17 0.01 10.47
CA VAL A 33 -6.58 0.57 9.18
C VAL A 33 -5.34 0.72 8.32
N ALA A 34 -5.08 -0.26 7.48
CA ALA A 34 -3.93 -0.29 6.58
C ALA A 34 -4.38 0.02 5.15
N MET A 35 -3.74 1.00 4.52
CA MET A 35 -4.10 1.48 3.19
C MET A 35 -2.89 1.44 2.26
N ASP A 36 -3.09 0.99 1.03
CA ASP A 36 -2.18 1.35 -0.04
C ASP A 36 -2.30 2.85 -0.35
N PHE A 37 -1.31 3.41 -1.08
CA PHE A 37 -1.26 4.84 -1.33
C PHE A 37 -1.65 5.21 -2.76
N ASP A 38 -0.87 4.78 -3.76
CA ASP A 38 -1.07 5.15 -5.16
C ASP A 38 -2.22 4.34 -5.77
N GLY A 39 -3.21 5.00 -6.35
CA GLY A 39 -4.42 4.34 -6.85
C GLY A 39 -5.49 4.08 -5.78
N THR A 40 -5.14 4.24 -4.49
CA THR A 40 -6.01 3.98 -3.34
C THR A 40 -6.31 5.25 -2.54
N MET A 41 -5.35 5.76 -1.78
CA MET A 41 -5.49 7.04 -1.05
C MET A 41 -5.32 8.24 -1.99
N ALA A 42 -4.46 8.11 -2.99
CA ALA A 42 -4.15 9.11 -4.01
C ALA A 42 -4.54 8.59 -5.39
N PRO A 43 -5.08 9.43 -6.30
CA PRO A 43 -5.22 9.07 -7.71
C PRO A 43 -3.86 8.76 -8.34
N ILE A 44 -3.84 7.88 -9.35
CA ILE A 44 -2.65 7.65 -10.18
C ILE A 44 -2.35 8.93 -10.98
N VAL A 45 -1.11 9.38 -10.92
CA VAL A 45 -0.62 10.60 -11.57
C VAL A 45 0.57 10.29 -12.50
N GLY A 46 0.88 11.22 -13.40
CA GLY A 46 1.96 11.07 -14.38
C GLY A 46 3.36 11.05 -13.76
N HIS A 47 3.58 11.85 -12.71
CA HIS A 47 4.84 11.92 -11.98
C HIS A 47 4.63 11.50 -10.53
N ALA A 48 5.45 10.57 -10.05
CA ALA A 48 5.31 9.99 -8.72
C ALA A 48 5.33 11.05 -7.59
N ASP A 49 6.10 12.11 -7.74
CA ASP A 49 6.24 13.19 -6.75
C ASP A 49 5.00 14.12 -6.68
N ASP A 50 4.11 14.06 -7.68
CA ASP A 50 2.87 14.84 -7.71
C ASP A 50 1.71 14.16 -7.00
N ALA A 51 1.86 12.88 -6.63
CA ALA A 51 0.81 12.14 -5.94
C ALA A 51 0.48 12.79 -4.59
N ARG A 52 -0.81 12.99 -4.34
CA ARG A 52 -1.32 13.48 -3.05
C ARG A 52 -2.59 12.72 -2.70
N PRO A 53 -2.81 12.41 -1.42
CA PRO A 53 -4.06 11.77 -1.01
C PRO A 53 -5.22 12.72 -1.29
N LEU A 54 -6.38 12.17 -1.60
CA LEU A 54 -7.59 12.98 -1.68
C LEU A 54 -7.83 13.67 -0.32
N PRO A 55 -8.19 14.96 -0.28
CA PRO A 55 -8.36 15.69 0.98
C PRO A 55 -9.33 15.02 1.97
N ARG A 56 -10.43 14.43 1.46
CA ARG A 56 -11.38 13.68 2.28
C ARG A 56 -10.77 12.41 2.87
N SER A 57 -10.01 11.65 2.05
CA SER A 57 -9.30 10.45 2.52
C SER A 57 -8.28 10.81 3.60
N ALA A 58 -7.47 11.86 3.36
CA ALA A 58 -6.47 12.33 4.33
C ALA A 58 -7.12 12.77 5.65
N ALA A 59 -8.22 13.52 5.59
CA ALA A 59 -8.93 14.00 6.78
C ALA A 59 -9.55 12.85 7.59
N ALA A 60 -10.23 11.90 6.94
CA ALA A 60 -10.83 10.76 7.61
C ALA A 60 -9.76 9.83 8.21
N PHE A 61 -8.67 9.59 7.46
CA PHE A 61 -7.55 8.78 7.93
C PHE A 61 -6.83 9.41 9.13
N ALA A 62 -6.67 10.75 9.12
CA ALA A 62 -6.12 11.47 10.27
C ALA A 62 -7.07 11.43 11.48
N GLY A 63 -8.38 11.49 11.25
CA GLY A 63 -9.37 11.30 12.32
C GLY A 63 -9.30 9.91 12.95
N LEU A 64 -9.13 8.85 12.14
CA LEU A 64 -8.94 7.48 12.62
C LEU A 64 -7.65 7.34 13.45
N ALA A 65 -6.56 8.00 13.03
CA ALA A 65 -5.26 7.91 13.69
C ALA A 65 -5.24 8.44 15.13
N VAL A 66 -6.24 9.22 15.53
CA VAL A 66 -6.33 9.77 16.90
C VAL A 66 -7.37 9.06 17.78
N LEU A 67 -8.12 8.10 17.23
CA LEU A 67 -9.09 7.33 17.99
C LEU A 67 -8.39 6.29 18.88
N PRO A 68 -8.92 6.04 20.10
CA PRO A 68 -8.41 4.98 20.96
C PRO A 68 -8.42 3.62 20.27
N ARG A 69 -7.41 2.78 20.57
CA ARG A 69 -7.30 1.40 20.07
C ARG A 69 -7.49 1.29 18.56
N THR A 70 -7.01 2.32 17.84
CA THR A 70 -7.04 2.39 16.40
C THR A 70 -5.65 2.76 15.90
N THR A 71 -5.08 1.90 15.07
CA THR A 71 -3.80 2.13 14.42
C THR A 71 -4.02 2.36 12.93
N THR A 72 -3.42 3.41 12.38
CA THR A 72 -3.40 3.66 10.95
C THR A 72 -2.04 3.29 10.37
N ALA A 73 -2.03 2.72 9.16
CA ALA A 73 -0.81 2.39 8.44
C ALA A 73 -0.94 2.66 6.94
N LEU A 74 0.16 3.07 6.29
CA LEU A 74 0.29 3.06 4.84
C LEU A 74 1.28 1.97 4.44
N ILE A 75 0.90 1.17 3.43
CA ILE A 75 1.72 0.08 2.87
C ILE A 75 1.87 0.33 1.38
N SER A 76 3.08 0.63 0.90
CA SER A 76 3.30 1.10 -0.46
C SER A 76 4.55 0.51 -1.10
N GLY A 77 4.58 0.46 -2.43
CA GLY A 77 5.80 0.20 -3.21
C GLY A 77 6.81 1.35 -3.19
N ARG A 78 6.40 2.54 -2.74
CA ARG A 78 7.29 3.68 -2.58
C ARG A 78 8.31 3.42 -1.46
N ALA A 79 9.54 3.95 -1.64
CA ALA A 79 10.47 4.09 -0.53
C ALA A 79 9.86 4.98 0.58
N LEU A 80 10.18 4.71 1.85
CA LEU A 80 9.63 5.44 3.00
C LEU A 80 9.77 6.96 2.89
N ALA A 81 10.92 7.44 2.42
CA ALA A 81 11.17 8.87 2.26
C ALA A 81 10.19 9.51 1.26
N SER A 82 9.98 8.86 0.10
CA SER A 82 9.03 9.29 -0.92
C SER A 82 7.59 9.22 -0.39
N LEU A 83 7.19 8.08 0.20
CA LEU A 83 5.84 7.91 0.77
C LEU A 83 5.53 8.99 1.78
N ARG A 84 6.44 9.27 2.71
CA ARG A 84 6.28 10.32 3.73
C ARG A 84 6.13 11.70 3.12
N ALA A 85 6.93 12.02 2.09
CA ALA A 85 6.90 13.33 1.44
C ALA A 85 5.57 13.60 0.73
N VAL A 86 5.02 12.60 0.00
CA VAL A 86 3.81 12.77 -0.80
C VAL A 86 2.52 12.55 -0.01
N ALA A 87 2.51 11.61 0.94
CA ALA A 87 1.32 11.31 1.75
C ALA A 87 1.15 12.27 2.92
N SER A 88 2.24 12.83 3.48
CA SER A 88 2.24 13.68 4.68
C SER A 88 1.34 13.14 5.80
N PRO A 89 1.48 11.86 6.20
CA PRO A 89 0.54 11.22 7.12
C PRO A 89 0.69 11.76 8.55
N PRO A 90 -0.31 11.55 9.42
CA PRO A 90 -0.18 11.80 10.87
C PRO A 90 1.07 11.15 11.46
N VAL A 91 1.65 11.79 12.48
CA VAL A 91 2.93 11.36 13.08
C VAL A 91 2.87 9.96 13.72
N ASN A 92 1.69 9.49 14.10
CA ASN A 92 1.45 8.17 14.69
C ASN A 92 1.06 7.09 13.66
N THR A 93 0.95 7.45 12.37
CA THR A 93 0.69 6.48 11.29
C THR A 93 1.95 5.66 11.04
N LEU A 94 1.82 4.34 11.04
CA LEU A 94 2.88 3.42 10.70
C LEU A 94 3.08 3.39 9.18
N LEU A 95 4.32 3.21 8.71
CA LEU A 95 4.62 3.18 7.29
C LEU A 95 5.40 1.92 6.94
N ILE A 96 4.94 1.24 5.92
CA ILE A 96 5.66 0.15 5.25
C ILE A 96 5.94 0.61 3.82
N GLY A 97 7.21 0.71 3.48
CA GLY A 97 7.68 1.11 2.16
C GLY A 97 8.34 -0.03 1.39
N SER A 98 8.68 0.24 0.13
CA SER A 98 9.39 -0.70 -0.76
C SER A 98 8.76 -2.10 -0.74
N HIS A 99 7.41 -2.16 -0.86
CA HIS A 99 6.59 -3.37 -0.82
C HIS A 99 6.77 -4.25 0.43
N GLY A 100 7.18 -3.71 1.57
CA GLY A 100 7.41 -4.47 2.80
C GLY A 100 8.87 -4.47 3.27
N ALA A 101 9.81 -4.04 2.43
CA ALA A 101 11.23 -4.06 2.76
C ALA A 101 11.65 -2.99 3.78
N GLU A 102 10.89 -1.91 3.89
CA GLU A 102 11.16 -0.81 4.82
C GLU A 102 9.99 -0.63 5.79
N ALA A 103 10.29 -0.37 7.06
CA ALA A 103 9.28 -0.08 8.08
C ALA A 103 9.65 1.16 8.89
N TRP A 104 8.65 2.02 9.14
CA TRP A 104 8.71 3.07 10.14
C TRP A 104 7.57 2.89 11.14
N LEU A 105 7.93 2.67 12.39
CA LEU A 105 7.01 2.28 13.46
C LEU A 105 6.84 3.38 14.50
N GLY A 106 7.15 4.61 14.14
CA GLY A 106 7.07 5.76 15.02
C GLY A 106 8.44 6.40 15.30
N PRO A 107 8.46 7.49 16.10
CA PRO A 107 9.70 8.14 16.51
C PRO A 107 10.66 7.14 17.16
N GLY A 108 11.92 7.09 16.69
CA GLY A 108 12.93 6.14 17.17
C GLY A 108 13.03 4.83 16.37
N SER A 109 12.17 4.63 15.35
CA SER A 109 12.35 3.50 14.43
C SER A 109 13.71 3.56 13.75
N THR A 110 14.44 2.45 13.76
CA THR A 110 15.60 2.28 12.89
C THR A 110 15.10 1.97 11.47
N GLY A 111 15.61 2.69 10.48
CA GLY A 111 15.33 2.36 9.07
C GLY A 111 15.84 0.97 8.70
N LEU A 112 15.53 0.55 7.46
CA LEU A 112 16.06 -0.71 6.91
C LEU A 112 17.58 -0.76 7.06
N THR A 113 18.05 -1.82 7.68
CA THR A 113 19.49 -2.14 7.77
C THR A 113 19.72 -3.46 7.06
N LEU A 114 20.37 -3.40 5.89
CA LEU A 114 20.80 -4.60 5.17
C LEU A 114 22.00 -5.23 5.87
N GLU A 115 22.00 -6.55 5.95
CA GLU A 115 23.15 -7.32 6.39
C GLU A 115 24.32 -7.19 5.39
N PRO A 116 25.58 -7.41 5.81
CA PRO A 116 26.74 -7.26 4.93
C PRO A 116 26.61 -8.06 3.61
N GLU A 117 26.09 -9.28 3.67
CA GLU A 117 25.86 -10.14 2.52
C GLU A 117 24.79 -9.56 1.58
N GLN A 118 23.72 -8.97 2.12
CA GLN A 118 22.69 -8.32 1.34
C GLN A 118 23.22 -7.04 0.66
N LYS A 119 24.06 -6.27 1.34
CA LYS A 119 24.73 -5.08 0.75
C LYS A 119 25.63 -5.48 -0.42
N ALA A 120 26.42 -6.54 -0.25
CA ALA A 120 27.28 -7.05 -1.32
C ALA A 120 26.44 -7.52 -2.52
N LEU A 121 25.38 -8.29 -2.26
CA LEU A 121 24.47 -8.78 -3.29
C LEU A 121 23.75 -7.63 -4.03
N LEU A 122 23.32 -6.60 -3.31
CA LEU A 122 22.71 -5.42 -3.91
C LEU A 122 23.67 -4.69 -4.86
N ALA A 123 24.93 -4.57 -4.46
CA ALA A 123 25.96 -3.98 -5.33
C ALA A 123 26.19 -4.82 -6.61
N GLU A 124 26.18 -6.16 -6.49
CA GLU A 124 26.28 -7.06 -7.64
C GLU A 124 25.07 -6.93 -8.59
N VAL A 125 23.85 -6.93 -8.04
CA VAL A 125 22.61 -6.72 -8.81
C VAL A 125 22.67 -5.39 -9.56
N ARG A 126 23.08 -4.32 -8.87
CA ARG A 126 23.21 -3.00 -9.47
C ARG A 126 24.20 -2.99 -10.64
N ALA A 127 25.36 -3.60 -10.47
CA ALA A 127 26.36 -3.69 -11.54
C ALA A 127 25.85 -4.45 -12.77
N VAL A 128 25.14 -5.57 -12.59
CA VAL A 128 24.49 -6.32 -13.68
C VAL A 128 23.50 -5.44 -14.45
N LEU A 129 22.63 -4.73 -13.71
CA LEU A 129 21.63 -3.86 -14.36
C LEU A 129 22.26 -2.63 -15.02
N GLU A 130 23.36 -2.08 -14.49
CA GLU A 130 24.12 -0.99 -15.13
C GLU A 130 24.68 -1.42 -16.50
N ASP A 131 25.20 -2.64 -16.58
CA ASP A 131 25.72 -3.15 -17.85
C ASP A 131 24.60 -3.34 -18.88
N ILE A 132 23.43 -3.81 -18.47
CA ILE A 132 22.25 -3.95 -19.34
C ILE A 132 21.78 -2.57 -19.86
N VAL A 133 21.68 -1.56 -18.98
CA VAL A 133 21.22 -0.22 -19.35
C VAL A 133 22.16 0.47 -20.35
N LYS A 134 23.46 0.21 -20.30
CA LYS A 134 24.44 0.73 -21.28
C LYS A 134 24.13 0.28 -22.73
N GLU A 135 23.61 -0.93 -22.89
CA GLU A 135 23.29 -1.53 -24.19
C GLU A 135 21.81 -1.36 -24.58
N ALA A 136 20.95 -0.84 -23.68
CA ALA A 136 19.50 -0.72 -23.84
C ALA A 136 19.04 0.75 -23.79
N PRO A 137 19.11 1.52 -24.89
CA PRO A 137 18.75 2.93 -24.91
C PRO A 137 17.28 3.15 -24.54
N GLY A 138 17.02 4.17 -23.70
CA GLY A 138 15.69 4.48 -23.19
C GLY A 138 15.33 3.74 -21.90
N THR A 139 16.20 2.85 -21.43
CA THR A 139 16.07 2.27 -20.07
C THR A 139 16.83 3.10 -19.04
N MET A 140 16.43 3.00 -17.77
CA MET A 140 17.08 3.71 -16.68
C MET A 140 16.94 2.93 -15.36
N LEU A 141 17.84 3.18 -14.42
CA LEU A 141 17.80 2.58 -13.09
C LEU A 141 17.30 3.58 -12.05
N GLU A 142 16.55 3.05 -11.09
CA GLU A 142 16.18 3.73 -9.84
C GLU A 142 16.70 2.90 -8.67
N ASP A 143 17.55 3.50 -7.84
CA ASP A 143 18.02 2.86 -6.63
C ASP A 143 16.93 2.87 -5.54
N LYS A 144 16.71 1.72 -4.90
CA LYS A 144 15.86 1.56 -3.73
C LYS A 144 16.73 1.09 -2.55
N PRO A 145 16.30 1.29 -1.29
CA PRO A 145 17.09 0.88 -0.12
C PRO A 145 17.48 -0.60 -0.08
N ALA A 146 16.67 -1.48 -0.66
CA ALA A 146 16.91 -2.92 -0.71
C ALA A 146 16.93 -3.50 -2.13
N GLY A 147 16.99 -2.68 -3.17
CA GLY A 147 16.84 -3.16 -4.55
C GLY A 147 17.19 -2.10 -5.59
N VAL A 148 17.01 -2.49 -6.85
CA VAL A 148 17.17 -1.60 -8.02
C VAL A 148 16.00 -1.85 -8.96
N VAL A 149 15.39 -0.79 -9.49
CA VAL A 149 14.32 -0.88 -10.47
C VAL A 149 14.86 -0.55 -11.85
N LEU A 150 14.66 -1.47 -12.79
CA LEU A 150 14.92 -1.26 -14.21
C LEU A 150 13.65 -0.67 -14.86
N HIS A 151 13.66 0.59 -15.21
CA HIS A 151 12.59 1.27 -15.94
C HIS A 151 12.78 1.10 -17.44
N THR A 152 11.72 0.70 -18.15
CA THR A 152 11.72 0.49 -19.60
C THR A 152 10.68 1.36 -20.34
N ARG A 153 10.03 2.31 -19.63
CA ARG A 153 8.91 3.09 -20.17
C ARG A 153 9.30 3.94 -21.39
N LEU A 154 10.53 4.44 -21.44
CA LEU A 154 11.02 5.29 -22.53
C LEU A 154 11.78 4.52 -23.61
N ALA A 155 11.98 3.21 -23.43
CA ALA A 155 12.60 2.34 -24.45
C ALA A 155 11.56 1.84 -25.46
N PRO A 156 11.96 1.60 -26.75
CA PRO A 156 11.17 0.82 -27.69
C PRO A 156 10.79 -0.54 -27.10
N ASP A 157 9.69 -1.14 -27.58
CA ASP A 157 9.16 -2.38 -26.98
C ASP A 157 10.16 -3.55 -27.09
N ASP A 158 10.82 -3.71 -28.22
CA ASP A 158 11.85 -4.73 -28.46
C ASP A 158 13.05 -4.55 -27.51
N VAL A 159 13.55 -3.33 -27.37
CA VAL A 159 14.66 -3.01 -26.46
C VAL A 159 14.24 -3.23 -24.99
N ALA A 160 13.00 -2.89 -24.63
CA ALA A 160 12.47 -3.10 -23.30
C ALA A 160 12.38 -4.59 -22.96
N ASP A 161 11.85 -5.40 -23.86
CA ASP A 161 11.69 -6.83 -23.68
C ASP A 161 13.06 -7.54 -23.58
N ASP A 162 14.01 -7.17 -24.45
CA ASP A 162 15.37 -7.69 -24.42
C ASP A 162 16.10 -7.34 -23.12
N ALA A 163 15.98 -6.10 -22.65
CA ALA A 163 16.58 -5.67 -21.38
C ALA A 163 16.02 -6.42 -20.17
N VAL A 164 14.70 -6.61 -20.12
CA VAL A 164 14.04 -7.39 -19.05
C VAL A 164 14.46 -8.87 -19.13
N ALA A 165 14.49 -9.47 -20.34
CA ALA A 165 14.92 -10.84 -20.54
C ALA A 165 16.38 -11.05 -20.11
N ALA A 166 17.28 -10.12 -20.46
CA ALA A 166 18.69 -10.15 -20.07
C ALA A 166 18.83 -10.08 -18.53
N ALA A 167 18.11 -9.17 -17.88
CA ALA A 167 18.12 -9.05 -16.42
C ALA A 167 17.64 -10.34 -15.74
N ARG A 168 16.53 -10.92 -16.22
CA ARG A 168 16.01 -12.19 -15.71
C ARG A 168 16.99 -13.34 -15.86
N SER A 169 17.59 -13.48 -17.06
CA SER A 169 18.51 -14.60 -17.34
C SER A 169 19.67 -14.67 -16.36
N VAL A 170 20.10 -13.54 -15.82
CA VAL A 170 21.21 -13.45 -14.86
C VAL A 170 20.75 -13.51 -13.40
N LEU A 171 19.60 -12.88 -13.09
CA LEU A 171 19.23 -12.60 -11.70
C LEU A 171 18.18 -13.57 -11.13
N GLN A 172 17.34 -14.23 -11.94
CA GLN A 172 16.25 -15.07 -11.44
C GLN A 172 16.71 -16.29 -10.65
N GLU A 173 17.87 -16.87 -11.00
CA GLU A 173 18.46 -18.03 -10.30
C GLU A 173 19.43 -17.60 -9.17
N ARG A 174 19.62 -16.29 -8.99
CA ARG A 174 20.54 -15.77 -7.99
C ARG A 174 19.91 -15.87 -6.60
N LYS A 175 20.46 -16.71 -5.74
CA LYS A 175 19.96 -16.89 -4.37
C LYS A 175 19.96 -15.56 -3.60
N GLY A 176 18.82 -15.21 -3.02
CA GLY A 176 18.64 -13.98 -2.25
C GLY A 176 18.28 -12.77 -3.10
N VAL A 177 18.11 -12.93 -4.43
CA VAL A 177 17.53 -11.92 -5.31
C VAL A 177 16.08 -12.26 -5.60
N PHE A 178 15.20 -11.28 -5.48
CA PHE A 178 13.77 -11.38 -5.71
C PHE A 178 13.40 -10.44 -6.85
N LEU A 179 12.71 -10.96 -7.87
CA LEU A 179 12.28 -10.21 -9.05
C LEU A 179 10.77 -10.05 -9.03
N LYS A 180 10.30 -8.84 -9.34
CA LYS A 180 8.88 -8.52 -9.44
C LYS A 180 8.60 -7.74 -10.72
N ASP A 181 7.58 -8.18 -11.46
CA ASP A 181 7.11 -7.46 -12.63
C ASP A 181 6.20 -6.30 -12.24
N GLY A 182 6.41 -5.16 -12.92
CA GLY A 182 5.50 -4.04 -12.87
C GLY A 182 5.20 -3.50 -14.27
N LYS A 183 4.40 -2.46 -14.35
CA LYS A 183 4.03 -1.85 -15.62
C LYS A 183 5.21 -1.10 -16.24
N ARG A 184 5.92 -1.74 -17.18
CA ARG A 184 7.14 -1.19 -17.82
C ARG A 184 8.28 -0.99 -16.84
N VAL A 185 8.37 -1.87 -15.83
CA VAL A 185 9.50 -1.94 -14.90
C VAL A 185 9.78 -3.39 -14.53
N LEU A 186 11.04 -3.70 -14.22
CA LEU A 186 11.44 -4.89 -13.48
C LEU A 186 12.05 -4.44 -12.15
N GLU A 187 11.42 -4.77 -11.06
CA GLU A 187 11.94 -4.51 -9.73
C GLU A 187 12.81 -5.67 -9.27
N THR A 188 13.96 -5.36 -8.71
CA THR A 188 14.84 -6.33 -8.06
C THR A 188 14.99 -5.98 -6.60
N SER A 189 15.03 -6.96 -5.71
CA SER A 189 15.25 -6.76 -4.28
C SER A 189 16.15 -7.84 -3.71
N VAL A 190 16.93 -7.51 -2.70
CA VAL A 190 17.73 -8.45 -1.90
C VAL A 190 17.07 -8.79 -0.56
N VAL A 191 15.85 -8.32 -0.37
CA VAL A 191 14.99 -8.65 0.77
C VAL A 191 13.71 -9.26 0.21
N ASN A 192 13.35 -10.45 0.72
CA ASN A 192 12.06 -11.03 0.41
C ASN A 192 11.01 -10.30 1.26
N ALA A 193 10.26 -9.43 0.60
CA ALA A 193 9.23 -8.64 1.27
C ALA A 193 8.02 -8.49 0.36
N SER A 194 6.84 -8.55 0.98
CA SER A 194 5.56 -8.33 0.30
C SER A 194 4.64 -7.44 1.14
N LYS A 195 3.64 -6.83 0.52
CA LYS A 195 2.61 -6.10 1.27
C LYS A 195 1.86 -7.02 2.24
N GLY A 196 1.75 -8.31 1.92
CA GLY A 196 1.15 -9.31 2.79
C GLY A 196 1.95 -9.56 4.06
N GLU A 197 3.27 -9.69 3.94
CA GLU A 197 4.16 -9.76 5.12
C GLU A 197 4.09 -8.48 5.94
N GLY A 198 3.97 -7.32 5.28
CA GLY A 198 3.77 -6.02 5.92
C GLY A 198 2.49 -5.97 6.77
N VAL A 199 1.34 -6.43 6.24
CA VAL A 199 0.07 -6.51 7.00
C VAL A 199 0.20 -7.47 8.18
N THR A 200 0.76 -8.66 7.98
CA THR A 200 0.97 -9.66 9.06
C THR A 200 1.85 -9.09 10.17
N PHE A 201 2.95 -8.44 9.80
CA PHE A 201 3.86 -7.80 10.74
C PHE A 201 3.17 -6.69 11.54
N LEU A 202 2.43 -5.80 10.85
CA LEU A 202 1.68 -4.71 11.52
C LEU A 202 0.63 -5.26 12.48
N ARG A 203 -0.12 -6.31 12.09
CA ARG A 203 -1.08 -6.97 12.98
C ARG A 203 -0.41 -7.44 14.27
N GLN A 204 0.74 -8.11 14.15
CA GLN A 204 1.46 -8.66 15.30
C GLN A 204 1.95 -7.57 16.26
N ILE A 205 2.61 -6.52 15.74
CA ILE A 205 3.20 -5.50 16.60
C ILE A 205 2.16 -4.55 17.23
N THR A 206 0.98 -4.40 16.60
CA THR A 206 -0.11 -3.56 17.13
C THR A 206 -1.09 -4.33 18.00
N GLY A 207 -1.05 -5.67 17.97
CA GLY A 207 -2.05 -6.52 18.61
C GLY A 207 -3.44 -6.37 17.99
N ALA A 208 -3.53 -6.00 16.70
CA ALA A 208 -4.81 -5.74 16.04
C ALA A 208 -5.68 -7.00 15.99
N THR A 209 -6.90 -6.88 16.48
CA THR A 209 -7.92 -7.93 16.46
C THR A 209 -8.81 -7.87 15.22
N GLY A 210 -8.75 -6.76 14.47
CA GLY A 210 -9.37 -6.61 13.16
C GLY A 210 -8.52 -5.73 12.25
N VAL A 211 -8.47 -6.06 10.96
CA VAL A 211 -7.74 -5.33 9.94
C VAL A 211 -8.68 -4.92 8.81
N LEU A 212 -8.73 -3.63 8.50
CA LEU A 212 -9.24 -3.15 7.22
C LEU A 212 -8.06 -2.84 6.32
N PHE A 213 -8.00 -3.48 5.14
CA PHE A 213 -7.01 -3.20 4.11
C PHE A 213 -7.68 -2.84 2.78
N ALA A 214 -7.20 -1.80 2.11
CA ALA A 214 -7.62 -1.45 0.76
C ALA A 214 -6.42 -1.21 -0.15
N GLY A 215 -6.52 -1.67 -1.41
CA GLY A 215 -5.49 -1.53 -2.43
C GLY A 215 -6.00 -1.71 -3.85
N ASP A 216 -5.25 -1.18 -4.85
CA ASP A 216 -5.65 -1.18 -6.26
C ASP A 216 -4.81 -2.06 -7.18
N ASP A 217 -3.58 -2.41 -6.77
CA ASP A 217 -2.61 -3.10 -7.62
C ASP A 217 -2.55 -4.62 -7.35
N THR A 218 -1.84 -5.34 -8.19
CA THR A 218 -1.57 -6.79 -8.07
C THR A 218 -0.75 -7.11 -6.81
N THR A 219 0.09 -6.18 -6.35
CA THR A 219 0.86 -6.35 -5.12
C THR A 219 0.01 -6.27 -3.85
N ASP A 220 -1.19 -5.69 -3.95
CA ASP A 220 -2.15 -5.64 -2.86
C ASP A 220 -2.86 -6.97 -2.65
N GLU A 221 -2.91 -7.82 -3.69
CA GLU A 221 -3.46 -9.17 -3.55
C GLU A 221 -2.69 -10.01 -2.52
N ASP A 222 -1.36 -9.77 -2.37
CA ASP A 222 -0.56 -10.41 -1.31
C ASP A 222 -1.09 -10.02 0.09
N ALA A 223 -1.48 -8.76 0.28
CA ALA A 223 -2.05 -8.28 1.54
C ALA A 223 -3.47 -8.79 1.75
N LEU A 224 -4.31 -8.75 0.72
CA LEU A 224 -5.68 -9.26 0.75
C LEU A 224 -5.72 -10.76 1.09
N ALA A 225 -4.75 -11.54 0.59
CA ALA A 225 -4.63 -12.97 0.87
C ALA A 225 -4.20 -13.29 2.33
N ARG A 226 -3.70 -12.29 3.08
CA ARG A 226 -3.28 -12.45 4.49
C ARG A 226 -4.35 -12.02 5.50
N LEU A 227 -5.49 -11.54 5.01
CA LEU A 227 -6.59 -11.18 5.88
C LEU A 227 -7.26 -12.42 6.48
N GLU A 228 -7.69 -12.28 7.71
CA GLU A 228 -8.31 -13.34 8.50
C GLU A 228 -9.86 -13.20 8.50
N PRO A 229 -10.60 -14.24 8.87
CA PRO A 229 -12.04 -14.12 9.04
C PRO A 229 -12.42 -12.98 10.01
N GLY A 230 -13.30 -12.08 9.58
CA GLY A 230 -13.68 -10.87 10.32
C GLY A 230 -12.93 -9.63 9.89
N ASP A 231 -11.85 -9.75 9.11
CA ASP A 231 -11.20 -8.61 8.48
C ASP A 231 -12.00 -8.09 7.28
N VAL A 232 -11.70 -6.88 6.85
CA VAL A 232 -12.32 -6.24 5.68
C VAL A 232 -11.26 -5.96 4.62
N GLY A 233 -11.29 -6.72 3.54
CA GLY A 233 -10.44 -6.52 2.36
C GLY A 233 -11.21 -5.82 1.25
N VAL A 234 -10.66 -4.71 0.72
CA VAL A 234 -11.31 -3.88 -0.30
C VAL A 234 -10.39 -3.69 -1.50
N LYS A 235 -10.82 -4.15 -2.66
CA LYS A 235 -10.19 -3.84 -3.94
C LYS A 235 -10.64 -2.47 -4.43
N VAL A 236 -9.70 -1.65 -4.87
CA VAL A 236 -9.98 -0.43 -5.62
C VAL A 236 -9.78 -0.71 -7.11
N GLY A 237 -10.78 -0.37 -7.94
CA GLY A 237 -10.74 -0.65 -9.38
C GLY A 237 -11.44 -1.94 -9.78
N LEU A 238 -11.35 -2.29 -11.07
CA LEU A 238 -12.14 -3.37 -11.69
C LEU A 238 -11.36 -4.65 -11.95
N ASP A 239 -10.06 -4.67 -11.72
CA ASP A 239 -9.20 -5.82 -11.98
C ASP A 239 -9.56 -7.02 -11.10
N PHE A 240 -9.08 -8.21 -11.47
CA PHE A 240 -9.29 -9.43 -10.69
C PHE A 240 -8.80 -9.27 -9.26
N THR A 241 -9.52 -9.84 -8.30
CA THR A 241 -9.16 -9.72 -6.88
C THR A 241 -9.65 -10.89 -6.04
N GLN A 242 -8.93 -11.15 -4.96
CA GLN A 242 -9.32 -12.02 -3.85
C GLN A 242 -10.08 -11.26 -2.74
N ALA A 243 -10.16 -9.92 -2.84
CA ALA A 243 -10.86 -9.10 -1.86
C ALA A 243 -12.34 -9.47 -1.77
N GLN A 244 -12.88 -9.44 -0.55
CA GLN A 244 -14.31 -9.67 -0.28
C GLN A 244 -15.18 -8.54 -0.84
N TYR A 245 -14.65 -7.32 -0.86
CA TYR A 245 -15.37 -6.12 -1.26
C TYR A 245 -14.60 -5.35 -2.32
N ARG A 246 -15.33 -4.44 -3.00
CA ARG A 246 -14.77 -3.63 -4.08
C ARG A 246 -15.35 -2.23 -4.05
N VAL A 247 -14.49 -1.26 -4.38
CA VAL A 247 -14.89 0.10 -4.75
C VAL A 247 -14.25 0.47 -6.10
N GLU A 248 -14.86 1.40 -6.85
CA GLU A 248 -14.43 1.65 -8.23
C GLU A 248 -13.21 2.56 -8.36
N ALA A 249 -12.98 3.47 -7.39
CA ALA A 249 -11.96 4.51 -7.50
C ALA A 249 -11.58 5.11 -6.13
N PRO A 250 -10.47 5.86 -6.02
CA PRO A 250 -10.02 6.51 -4.79
C PRO A 250 -11.07 7.41 -4.12
N VAL A 251 -11.99 8.01 -4.88
CA VAL A 251 -13.07 8.82 -4.30
C VAL A 251 -14.01 8.02 -3.40
N HIS A 252 -14.19 6.72 -3.68
CA HIS A 252 -15.00 5.82 -2.85
C HIS A 252 -14.23 5.33 -1.63
N VAL A 253 -12.89 5.28 -1.70
CA VAL A 253 -12.05 5.06 -0.53
C VAL A 253 -12.21 6.19 0.48
N ALA A 254 -12.37 7.44 0.00
CA ALA A 254 -12.68 8.56 0.88
C ALA A 254 -14.01 8.35 1.63
N GLU A 255 -15.06 7.92 0.93
CA GLU A 255 -16.36 7.60 1.55
C GLU A 255 -16.23 6.44 2.56
N LEU A 256 -15.49 5.38 2.20
CA LEU A 256 -15.22 4.24 3.08
C LEU A 256 -14.57 4.68 4.39
N LEU A 257 -13.52 5.50 4.32
CA LEU A 257 -12.82 5.99 5.49
C LEU A 257 -13.67 6.93 6.36
N GLU A 258 -14.53 7.76 5.75
CA GLU A 258 -15.47 8.62 6.46
C GLU A 258 -16.51 7.79 7.23
N VAL A 259 -17.08 6.76 6.59
CA VAL A 259 -18.03 5.85 7.23
C VAL A 259 -17.35 5.08 8.36
N LEU A 260 -16.13 4.57 8.13
CA LEU A 260 -15.36 3.87 9.15
C LEU A 260 -15.05 4.79 10.35
N LEU A 261 -14.61 6.03 10.09
CA LEU A 261 -14.36 7.02 11.15
C LEU A 261 -15.60 7.26 11.99
N GLN A 262 -16.75 7.43 11.36
CA GLN A 262 -18.02 7.63 12.06
C GLN A 262 -18.36 6.41 12.94
N GLN A 263 -18.32 5.20 12.37
CA GLN A 263 -18.67 3.98 13.10
C GLN A 263 -17.68 3.69 14.24
N ARG A 264 -16.37 3.86 13.99
CA ARG A 264 -15.34 3.64 15.01
C ARG A 264 -15.46 4.66 16.16
N SER A 265 -15.78 5.92 15.84
CA SER A 265 -15.99 6.95 16.86
C SER A 265 -17.15 6.59 17.82
N ILE A 266 -18.23 6.01 17.27
CA ILE A 266 -19.37 5.53 18.06
C ILE A 266 -18.93 4.36 18.93
N ALA A 267 -18.31 3.34 18.37
CA ALA A 267 -17.90 2.13 19.07
C ALA A 267 -16.95 2.41 20.25
N VAL A 268 -15.93 3.27 20.04
CA VAL A 268 -14.99 3.60 21.14
C VAL A 268 -15.59 4.50 22.22
N ALA A 269 -16.61 5.31 21.89
CA ALA A 269 -17.33 6.13 22.86
C ALA A 269 -18.23 5.28 23.78
N GLU A 270 -18.88 4.25 23.24
CA GLU A 270 -19.75 3.34 24.00
C GLU A 270 -18.97 2.47 24.99
N GLU A 271 -17.70 2.19 24.72
CA GLU A 271 -16.83 1.39 25.58
C GLU A 271 -16.17 2.19 26.72
N THR A 272 -16.24 3.54 26.70
CA THR A 272 -15.77 4.37 27.79
C THR A 272 -16.91 4.53 28.81
N PRO A 273 -16.95 3.75 29.91
CA PRO A 273 -17.95 3.98 30.95
C PRO A 273 -17.76 5.41 31.46
N GLY A 274 -18.81 6.22 31.40
CA GLY A 274 -18.80 7.53 32.00
C GLY A 274 -18.28 7.39 33.45
N THR A 275 -17.19 8.07 33.77
CA THR A 275 -16.88 8.38 35.15
C THR A 275 -18.06 9.19 35.65
N ALA A 276 -19.03 8.49 36.23
CA ALA A 276 -20.07 9.14 37.01
C ALA A 276 -19.35 9.91 38.11
N ASP A 277 -19.58 11.22 38.14
CA ASP A 277 -19.19 12.13 39.20
C ASP A 277 -19.56 11.53 40.58
N GLU A 278 -18.56 11.33 41.42
CA GLU A 278 -18.71 11.35 42.87
C GLU A 278 -18.10 12.64 43.44
#